data_68c4c8ff78de5747839979f84da14308
#
_entry.id   68c4c8ff78de5747839979f84da14308
#
_cell.length_a   1.000
_cell.length_b   1.000
_cell.length_c   1.000
_cell.angle_alpha   90.00
_cell.angle_beta   90.00
_cell.angle_gamma   90.00
#
_symmetry.space_group_name_H-M   'P 1'
#
loop_
_entity.id
_entity.type
_entity.pdbx_description
1 polymer ?
#
loop_
_entity_poly.entity_id
_entity_poly.type
_entity_poly.pdbx_seq_one_letter_code
_entity_poly.pdbx_strand_id
1 'polypeptide(L)'
;MTIYIVDIEAVDTRYTKQWKEYLPKQLQRATNEKVVVISGGETPQATTPGAFLNFGGTNVYKSKQLEQIGTMFCEGKIEDGDYFLYTDAWNPTVIQLRYMAELLGVDISIGGLWHAGSYDPQDFLGRLIGDAPWVRHAEQSMYECYDDNFFASEFHIDLFAESLDIDETKTHRVGWPMEYLKNSLDQYKGMNKRNLILFPHRIAPEKQIDIFRDLKQHLPQYEFIVCQEQQLSKHEYHNLLGEAKLVFSANLQETLGISWYEGALVDAIPMVPDRLSYTEMALSEFKYPSIWTEDYTNYVKHRGEVTTKIVDYMENYEDYLTSINKQVNSLNQNYFSGQELYGAING
;
A
#
# COMPACT_ATOMS: atom_id res chain seq x y z
N MET A 1 -12.94 -26.47 2.56
CA MET A 1 -11.83 -25.59 2.14
C MET A 1 -11.18 -24.99 3.36
N THR A 2 -9.86 -24.94 3.41
CA THR A 2 -9.11 -24.14 4.37
C THR A 2 -8.43 -22.98 3.62
N ILE A 3 -8.49 -21.78 4.16
CA ILE A 3 -7.78 -20.62 3.60
C ILE A 3 -6.49 -20.42 4.41
N TYR A 4 -5.36 -20.62 3.76
CA TYR A 4 -4.03 -20.42 4.32
C TYR A 4 -3.50 -19.04 3.95
N ILE A 5 -3.31 -18.16 4.93
CA ILE A 5 -2.69 -16.86 4.73
C ILE A 5 -1.18 -17.01 4.89
N VAL A 6 -0.44 -16.90 3.78
CA VAL A 6 1.03 -16.75 3.78
C VAL A 6 1.32 -15.28 4.03
N ASP A 7 1.58 -14.94 5.29
CA ASP A 7 1.59 -13.56 5.74
C ASP A 7 2.87 -12.79 5.36
N ILE A 8 2.75 -11.46 5.33
CA ILE A 8 3.88 -10.55 5.16
C ILE A 8 4.56 -10.32 6.52
N GLU A 9 5.88 -10.09 6.50
CA GLU A 9 6.62 -9.77 7.72
C GLU A 9 6.19 -8.44 8.35
N ALA A 10 6.04 -8.42 9.66
CA ALA A 10 5.70 -7.24 10.41
C ALA A 10 6.91 -6.31 10.58
N VAL A 11 6.76 -5.05 10.18
CA VAL A 11 7.70 -3.97 10.49
C VAL A 11 6.96 -2.90 11.31
N ASP A 12 7.47 -2.57 12.49
CA ASP A 12 6.75 -1.73 13.48
C ASP A 12 6.34 -0.36 12.95
N THR A 13 7.15 0.22 12.08
CA THR A 13 6.91 1.55 11.49
C THR A 13 6.04 1.51 10.23
N ARG A 14 5.59 0.31 9.80
CA ARG A 14 4.84 0.13 8.55
C ARG A 14 3.44 -0.42 8.79
N TYR A 15 2.56 -0.25 7.81
CA TYR A 15 1.22 -0.84 7.80
C TYR A 15 1.22 -2.37 7.88
N THR A 16 2.32 -3.04 7.49
CA THR A 16 2.44 -4.50 7.45
C THR A 16 2.22 -5.14 8.82
N LYS A 17 2.62 -4.48 9.92
CA LYS A 17 2.33 -4.95 11.28
C LYS A 17 0.83 -5.01 11.57
N GLN A 18 0.09 -3.94 11.24
CA GLN A 18 -1.35 -3.89 11.44
C GLN A 18 -2.06 -4.88 10.51
N TRP A 19 -1.61 -4.97 9.25
CA TRP A 19 -2.20 -5.88 8.29
C TRP A 19 -2.06 -7.34 8.71
N LYS A 20 -0.87 -7.75 9.16
CA LYS A 20 -0.64 -9.07 9.75
C LYS A 20 -1.59 -9.37 10.90
N GLU A 21 -1.94 -8.38 11.71
CA GLU A 21 -2.84 -8.54 12.85
C GLU A 21 -4.31 -8.58 12.43
N TYR A 22 -4.74 -7.69 11.53
CA TYR A 22 -6.17 -7.46 11.25
C TYR A 22 -6.70 -8.29 10.08
N LEU A 23 -5.91 -8.50 9.02
CA LEU A 23 -6.38 -9.22 7.83
C LEU A 23 -6.92 -10.63 8.12
N PRO A 24 -6.25 -11.48 8.93
CA PRO A 24 -6.80 -12.80 9.25
C PRO A 24 -8.15 -12.72 9.97
N LYS A 25 -8.32 -11.74 10.86
CA LYS A 25 -9.56 -11.53 11.59
C LYS A 25 -10.69 -11.01 10.68
N GLN A 26 -10.36 -10.12 9.73
CA GLN A 26 -11.30 -9.60 8.75
C GLN A 26 -11.77 -10.70 7.80
N LEU A 27 -10.83 -11.45 7.24
CA LEU A 27 -11.14 -12.58 6.36
C LEU A 27 -11.97 -13.65 7.09
N GLN A 28 -11.61 -14.02 8.32
CA GLN A 28 -12.39 -15.00 9.11
C GLN A 28 -13.84 -14.53 9.37
N ARG A 29 -14.10 -13.22 9.43
CA ARG A 29 -15.47 -12.70 9.56
C ARG A 29 -16.24 -12.68 8.25
N ALA A 30 -15.53 -12.64 7.13
CA ALA A 30 -16.10 -12.57 5.79
C ALA A 30 -16.36 -13.95 5.16
N THR A 31 -15.88 -15.03 5.79
CA THR A 31 -16.03 -16.40 5.30
C THR A 31 -16.47 -17.37 6.40
N ASN A 32 -17.13 -18.46 6.00
CA ASN A 32 -17.44 -19.60 6.88
C ASN A 32 -16.27 -20.61 6.92
N GLU A 33 -15.28 -20.43 6.05
CA GLU A 33 -14.14 -21.33 5.93
C GLU A 33 -13.13 -21.13 7.07
N LYS A 34 -12.34 -22.15 7.35
CA LYS A 34 -11.27 -22.05 8.35
C LYS A 34 -10.13 -21.21 7.79
N VAL A 35 -9.71 -20.18 8.52
CA VAL A 35 -8.55 -19.36 8.20
C VAL A 35 -7.36 -19.75 9.07
N VAL A 36 -6.22 -20.05 8.44
CA VAL A 36 -4.97 -20.46 9.09
C VAL A 36 -3.84 -19.54 8.62
N VAL A 37 -3.03 -19.02 9.54
CA VAL A 37 -1.89 -18.15 9.21
C VAL A 37 -0.60 -18.96 9.18
N ILE A 38 0.16 -18.87 8.10
CA ILE A 38 1.50 -19.40 7.92
C ILE A 38 2.48 -18.24 8.04
N SER A 39 3.19 -18.18 9.16
CA SER A 39 4.11 -17.07 9.48
C SER A 39 5.56 -17.55 9.55
N GLY A 40 6.48 -16.72 9.05
CA GLY A 40 7.92 -16.98 9.15
C GLY A 40 8.55 -16.63 10.52
N GLY A 41 7.72 -16.21 11.49
CA GLY A 41 8.17 -15.82 12.83
C GLY A 41 8.67 -14.37 12.91
N GLU A 42 9.67 -14.12 13.74
CA GLU A 42 10.24 -12.80 13.93
C GLU A 42 11.31 -12.48 12.87
N THR A 43 11.36 -11.21 12.47
CA THR A 43 12.38 -10.68 11.56
C THR A 43 13.16 -9.54 12.24
N PRO A 44 14.43 -9.30 11.83
CA PRO A 44 15.16 -8.14 12.30
C PRO A 44 14.41 -6.84 11.96
N GLN A 45 14.23 -5.97 12.95
CA GLN A 45 13.55 -4.67 12.73
C GLN A 45 14.44 -3.65 11.99
N ALA A 46 15.78 -3.82 12.08
CA ALA A 46 16.72 -2.99 11.35
C ALA A 46 16.62 -3.32 9.84
N THR A 47 16.27 -2.31 9.04
CA THR A 47 16.19 -2.45 7.59
C THR A 47 17.59 -2.47 6.95
N THR A 48 17.69 -3.04 5.75
CA THR A 48 18.88 -2.87 4.90
C THR A 48 19.06 -1.37 4.63
N PRO A 49 20.26 -0.80 4.72
CA PRO A 49 20.50 0.63 4.50
C PRO A 49 19.87 1.14 3.20
N GLY A 50 19.07 2.20 3.29
CA GLY A 50 18.33 2.77 2.16
C GLY A 50 17.07 2.02 1.74
N ALA A 51 16.78 0.88 2.35
CA ALA A 51 15.63 0.03 2.03
C ALA A 51 14.49 0.15 3.06
N PHE A 52 13.39 -0.49 2.73
CA PHE A 52 12.20 -0.58 3.58
C PHE A 52 12.05 -1.92 4.30
N LEU A 53 12.91 -2.89 3.98
CA LEU A 53 12.97 -4.23 4.59
C LEU A 53 14.42 -4.60 4.91
N ASN A 54 14.56 -5.62 5.77
CA ASN A 54 15.82 -6.36 5.90
C ASN A 54 15.82 -7.48 4.86
N PHE A 55 16.52 -7.32 3.74
CA PHE A 55 16.46 -8.29 2.64
C PHE A 55 17.07 -9.67 2.98
N GLY A 56 17.98 -9.77 3.93
CA GLY A 56 18.39 -11.07 4.47
C GLY A 56 17.29 -11.69 5.33
N GLY A 57 16.72 -10.88 6.24
CA GLY A 57 15.65 -11.28 7.16
C GLY A 57 14.37 -11.72 6.45
N THR A 58 13.92 -10.96 5.44
CA THR A 58 12.71 -11.34 4.67
C THR A 58 12.86 -12.69 3.97
N ASN A 59 14.05 -13.00 3.43
CA ASN A 59 14.28 -14.31 2.81
C ASN A 59 14.29 -15.46 3.82
N VAL A 60 14.84 -15.25 5.03
CA VAL A 60 14.73 -16.23 6.12
C VAL A 60 13.27 -16.42 6.52
N TYR A 61 12.50 -15.35 6.61
CA TYR A 61 11.07 -15.39 6.93
C TYR A 61 10.29 -16.23 5.92
N LYS A 62 10.43 -15.92 4.63
CA LYS A 62 9.78 -16.63 3.52
C LYS A 62 10.21 -18.11 3.46
N SER A 63 11.49 -18.41 3.72
CA SER A 63 11.99 -19.80 3.79
C SER A 63 11.35 -20.62 4.92
N LYS A 64 11.12 -20.01 6.09
CA LYS A 64 10.42 -20.67 7.20
C LYS A 64 8.95 -20.92 6.90
N GLN A 65 8.30 -20.06 6.14
CA GLN A 65 6.93 -20.30 5.64
C GLN A 65 6.91 -21.51 4.72
N LEU A 66 7.86 -21.57 3.78
CA LEU A 66 7.99 -22.70 2.87
C LEU A 66 8.25 -24.03 3.59
N GLU A 67 9.11 -24.03 4.60
CA GLU A 67 9.36 -25.22 5.46
C GLU A 67 8.06 -25.73 6.10
N GLN A 68 7.24 -24.81 6.64
CA GLN A 68 5.94 -25.18 7.21
C GLN A 68 5.01 -25.78 6.15
N ILE A 69 4.90 -25.14 4.98
CA ILE A 69 4.06 -25.61 3.86
C ILE A 69 4.51 -27.02 3.42
N GLY A 70 5.81 -27.23 3.21
CA GLY A 70 6.35 -28.53 2.84
C GLY A 70 6.07 -29.61 3.89
N THR A 71 6.18 -29.28 5.17
CA THR A 71 5.82 -30.17 6.28
C THR A 71 4.33 -30.53 6.24
N MET A 72 3.45 -29.56 5.97
CA MET A 72 2.00 -29.80 5.87
C MET A 72 1.66 -30.74 4.72
N PHE A 73 2.33 -30.64 3.57
CA PHE A 73 2.19 -31.62 2.49
C PHE A 73 2.63 -33.02 2.92
N CYS A 74 3.80 -33.16 3.58
CA CYS A 74 4.27 -34.43 4.07
C CYS A 74 3.32 -35.07 5.10
N GLU A 75 2.60 -34.28 5.86
CA GLU A 75 1.64 -34.74 6.88
C GLU A 75 0.21 -34.93 6.31
N GLY A 76 -0.01 -34.66 5.04
CA GLY A 76 -1.34 -34.78 4.38
C GLY A 76 -2.37 -33.81 4.95
N LYS A 77 -1.95 -32.60 5.35
CA LYS A 77 -2.82 -31.56 5.92
C LYS A 77 -3.40 -30.60 4.87
N ILE A 78 -2.86 -30.62 3.67
CA ILE A 78 -3.34 -29.82 2.54
C ILE A 78 -4.21 -30.72 1.68
N GLU A 79 -5.42 -30.29 1.43
CA GLU A 79 -6.45 -31.05 0.73
C GLU A 79 -6.90 -30.34 -0.57
N ASP A 80 -7.52 -31.10 -1.48
CA ASP A 80 -8.11 -30.54 -2.68
C ASP A 80 -9.14 -29.45 -2.33
N GLY A 81 -9.07 -28.35 -3.05
CA GLY A 81 -9.92 -27.17 -2.85
C GLY A 81 -9.43 -26.22 -1.77
N ASP A 82 -8.29 -26.44 -1.16
CA ASP A 82 -7.69 -25.46 -0.22
C ASP A 82 -7.16 -24.23 -0.99
N TYR A 83 -7.21 -23.07 -0.34
CA TYR A 83 -6.80 -21.79 -0.90
C TYR A 83 -5.59 -21.20 -0.16
N PHE A 84 -4.57 -20.76 -0.89
CA PHE A 84 -3.41 -20.07 -0.36
C PHE A 84 -3.43 -18.58 -0.75
N LEU A 85 -3.52 -17.69 0.22
CA LEU A 85 -3.43 -16.24 0.01
C LEU A 85 -2.06 -15.72 0.42
N TYR A 86 -1.24 -15.36 -0.56
CA TYR A 86 0.00 -14.62 -0.33
C TYR A 86 -0.32 -13.14 -0.14
N THR A 87 -0.07 -12.61 1.04
CA THR A 87 -0.32 -11.19 1.33
C THR A 87 0.77 -10.26 0.82
N ASP A 88 1.84 -10.81 0.26
CA ASP A 88 2.86 -10.15 -0.56
C ASP A 88 3.19 -11.10 -1.72
N ALA A 89 2.70 -10.76 -2.93
CA ALA A 89 2.88 -11.60 -4.11
C ALA A 89 4.32 -11.65 -4.60
N TRP A 90 5.16 -10.68 -4.23
CA TRP A 90 6.59 -10.76 -4.50
C TRP A 90 7.27 -11.74 -3.54
N ASN A 91 6.87 -13.01 -3.64
CA ASN A 91 7.34 -14.10 -2.80
C ASN A 91 7.71 -15.34 -3.64
N PRO A 92 9.00 -15.56 -3.94
CA PRO A 92 9.42 -16.68 -4.80
C PRO A 92 9.01 -18.07 -4.31
N THR A 93 8.60 -18.21 -3.05
CA THR A 93 8.15 -19.51 -2.51
C THR A 93 6.84 -19.99 -3.15
N VAL A 94 6.10 -19.11 -3.83
CA VAL A 94 4.91 -19.53 -4.59
C VAL A 94 5.25 -20.52 -5.72
N ILE A 95 6.41 -20.36 -6.35
CA ILE A 95 6.88 -21.28 -7.40
C ILE A 95 7.07 -22.69 -6.80
N GLN A 96 7.61 -22.77 -5.58
CA GLN A 96 7.81 -24.04 -4.89
C GLN A 96 6.49 -24.63 -4.35
N LEU A 97 5.54 -23.81 -3.96
CA LEU A 97 4.20 -24.25 -3.59
C LEU A 97 3.49 -24.87 -4.80
N ARG A 98 3.47 -24.18 -5.94
CA ARG A 98 2.88 -24.69 -7.18
C ARG A 98 3.55 -26.01 -7.61
N TYR A 99 4.87 -26.05 -7.58
CA TYR A 99 5.66 -27.26 -7.89
C TYR A 99 5.27 -28.45 -7.01
N MET A 100 5.12 -28.26 -5.68
CA MET A 100 4.72 -29.33 -4.78
C MET A 100 3.29 -29.79 -5.04
N ALA A 101 2.35 -28.87 -5.20
CA ALA A 101 0.95 -29.18 -5.42
C ALA A 101 0.76 -30.03 -6.71
N GLU A 102 1.35 -29.60 -7.82
CA GLU A 102 1.26 -30.31 -9.10
C GLU A 102 1.89 -31.72 -9.05
N LEU A 103 3.10 -31.85 -8.47
CA LEU A 103 3.78 -33.13 -8.41
C LEU A 103 3.13 -34.12 -7.42
N LEU A 104 2.48 -33.61 -6.39
CA LEU A 104 1.76 -34.44 -5.41
C LEU A 104 0.30 -34.69 -5.82
N GLY A 105 -0.18 -34.04 -6.89
CA GLY A 105 -1.54 -34.17 -7.43
C GLY A 105 -2.60 -33.62 -6.46
N VAL A 106 -2.29 -32.56 -5.73
CA VAL A 106 -3.23 -31.86 -4.83
C VAL A 106 -3.72 -30.61 -5.55
N ASP A 107 -5.02 -30.50 -5.73
CA ASP A 107 -5.68 -29.38 -6.43
C ASP A 107 -5.96 -28.23 -5.46
N ILE A 108 -5.13 -27.18 -5.53
CA ILE A 108 -5.24 -25.99 -4.71
C ILE A 108 -5.35 -24.73 -5.56
N SER A 109 -5.96 -23.69 -5.01
CA SER A 109 -5.95 -22.35 -5.59
C SER A 109 -4.99 -21.44 -4.85
N ILE A 110 -4.29 -20.55 -5.57
CA ILE A 110 -3.29 -19.64 -5.02
C ILE A 110 -3.57 -18.23 -5.49
N GLY A 111 -3.78 -17.30 -4.54
CA GLY A 111 -3.92 -15.87 -4.80
C GLY A 111 -2.76 -15.06 -4.23
N GLY A 112 -2.40 -13.97 -4.91
CA GLY A 112 -1.31 -13.10 -4.50
C GLY A 112 -1.65 -11.62 -4.58
N LEU A 113 -1.40 -10.88 -3.50
CA LEU A 113 -1.58 -9.42 -3.43
C LEU A 113 -0.30 -8.71 -3.84
N TRP A 114 -0.31 -8.03 -4.99
CA TRP A 114 0.83 -7.26 -5.50
C TRP A 114 0.88 -5.87 -4.88
N HIS A 115 1.99 -5.53 -4.20
CA HIS A 115 2.19 -4.24 -3.55
C HIS A 115 2.95 -3.26 -4.42
N ALA A 116 4.12 -3.66 -4.87
CA ALA A 116 5.02 -3.00 -5.80
C ALA A 116 6.05 -4.04 -6.25
N GLY A 117 6.85 -3.71 -7.24
CA GLY A 117 7.88 -4.61 -7.75
C GLY A 117 8.91 -3.89 -8.58
N SER A 118 9.78 -4.66 -9.20
CA SER A 118 10.85 -4.10 -10.02
C SER A 118 10.35 -3.49 -11.34
N TYR A 119 9.11 -3.76 -11.71
CA TYR A 119 8.44 -3.19 -12.89
C TYR A 119 8.14 -1.69 -12.74
N ASP A 120 8.09 -1.16 -11.51
CA ASP A 120 7.97 0.28 -11.27
C ASP A 120 9.38 0.91 -11.20
N PRO A 121 9.79 1.72 -12.18
CA PRO A 121 11.14 2.32 -12.23
C PRO A 121 11.38 3.33 -11.10
N GLN A 122 10.35 3.82 -10.44
CA GLN A 122 10.45 4.71 -9.29
C GLN A 122 10.43 3.97 -7.95
N ASP A 123 10.02 2.69 -7.92
CA ASP A 123 10.12 1.86 -6.72
C ASP A 123 11.59 1.57 -6.37
N PHE A 124 11.81 1.22 -5.11
CA PHE A 124 13.14 0.83 -4.63
C PHE A 124 13.72 -0.35 -5.40
N LEU A 125 12.92 -1.38 -5.66
CA LEU A 125 13.36 -2.55 -6.43
C LEU A 125 13.60 -2.19 -7.90
N GLY A 126 12.72 -1.38 -8.50
CA GLY A 126 12.89 -0.91 -9.87
C GLY A 126 14.20 -0.16 -10.08
N ARG A 127 14.54 0.75 -9.16
CA ARG A 127 15.81 1.50 -9.22
C ARG A 127 17.06 0.64 -9.05
N LEU A 128 16.99 -0.44 -8.25
CA LEU A 128 18.16 -1.27 -7.95
C LEU A 128 18.35 -2.45 -8.91
N ILE A 129 17.27 -3.11 -9.29
CA ILE A 129 17.31 -4.38 -10.02
C ILE A 129 16.32 -4.43 -11.20
N GLY A 130 15.58 -3.36 -11.47
CA GLY A 130 14.52 -3.34 -12.48
C GLY A 130 14.94 -3.79 -13.87
N ASP A 131 16.15 -3.44 -14.29
CA ASP A 131 16.68 -3.79 -15.62
C ASP A 131 17.37 -5.17 -15.68
N ALA A 132 17.45 -5.88 -14.55
CA ALA A 132 18.06 -7.20 -14.53
C ALA A 132 17.13 -8.25 -15.17
N PRO A 133 17.55 -8.96 -16.24
CA PRO A 133 16.66 -9.91 -16.95
C PRO A 133 16.06 -11.00 -16.05
N TRP A 134 16.83 -11.48 -15.08
CA TRP A 134 16.34 -12.52 -14.15
C TRP A 134 15.15 -12.07 -13.33
N VAL A 135 15.06 -10.78 -13.01
CA VAL A 135 13.98 -10.21 -12.18
C VAL A 135 12.65 -10.27 -12.93
N ARG A 136 12.65 -9.87 -14.23
CA ARG A 136 11.46 -9.97 -15.09
C ARG A 136 10.98 -11.41 -15.23
N HIS A 137 11.92 -12.34 -15.44
CA HIS A 137 11.57 -13.76 -15.50
C HIS A 137 11.04 -14.29 -14.16
N ALA A 138 11.60 -13.82 -13.03
CA ALA A 138 11.11 -14.21 -11.71
C ALA A 138 9.70 -13.67 -11.44
N GLU A 139 9.43 -12.39 -11.75
CA GLU A 139 8.12 -11.78 -11.60
C GLU A 139 7.07 -12.43 -12.50
N GLN A 140 7.41 -12.71 -13.77
CA GLN A 140 6.53 -13.46 -14.67
C GLN A 140 6.24 -14.86 -14.13
N SER A 141 7.25 -15.58 -13.64
CA SER A 141 7.06 -16.91 -13.07
C SER A 141 6.21 -16.91 -11.81
N MET A 142 6.37 -15.92 -10.94
CA MET A 142 5.49 -15.76 -9.77
C MET A 142 4.05 -15.47 -10.20
N TYR A 143 3.85 -14.56 -11.15
CA TYR A 143 2.54 -14.21 -11.70
C TYR A 143 1.82 -15.45 -12.25
N GLU A 144 2.50 -16.27 -13.03
CA GLU A 144 1.94 -17.50 -13.60
C GLU A 144 1.58 -18.56 -12.55
N CYS A 145 2.28 -18.58 -11.43
CA CYS A 145 2.01 -19.51 -10.34
C CYS A 145 0.75 -19.14 -9.52
N TYR A 146 0.30 -17.90 -9.57
CA TYR A 146 -0.96 -17.47 -8.98
C TYR A 146 -2.12 -17.79 -9.92
N ASP A 147 -3.21 -18.32 -9.39
CA ASP A 147 -4.49 -18.45 -10.09
C ASP A 147 -5.21 -17.09 -10.09
N ASP A 148 -5.06 -16.32 -8.99
CA ASP A 148 -5.60 -14.98 -8.83
C ASP A 148 -4.49 -13.98 -8.49
N ASN A 149 -4.31 -12.98 -9.34
CA ASN A 149 -3.38 -11.87 -9.11
C ASN A 149 -4.17 -10.63 -8.70
N PHE A 150 -4.01 -10.19 -7.45
CA PHE A 150 -4.76 -9.09 -6.86
C PHE A 150 -3.97 -7.79 -6.84
N PHE A 151 -4.59 -6.73 -7.31
CA PHE A 151 -4.02 -5.38 -7.37
C PHE A 151 -4.91 -4.38 -6.67
N ALA A 152 -4.29 -3.31 -6.15
CA ALA A 152 -5.01 -2.29 -5.40
C ALA A 152 -5.82 -1.34 -6.30
N SER A 153 -5.34 -1.06 -7.52
CA SER A 153 -5.86 -0.03 -8.43
C SER A 153 -5.67 -0.46 -9.89
N GLU A 154 -6.44 0.12 -10.80
CA GLU A 154 -6.26 -0.06 -12.25
C GLU A 154 -4.89 0.46 -12.70
N PHE A 155 -4.48 1.62 -12.18
CA PHE A 155 -3.14 2.16 -12.43
C PHE A 155 -2.03 1.13 -12.14
N HIS A 156 -2.19 0.34 -11.08
CA HIS A 156 -1.19 -0.66 -10.70
C HIS A 156 -1.20 -1.84 -11.69
N ILE A 157 -2.37 -2.25 -12.19
CA ILE A 157 -2.50 -3.27 -13.24
C ILE A 157 -1.81 -2.79 -14.53
N ASP A 158 -2.11 -1.57 -14.96
CA ASP A 158 -1.52 -0.98 -16.17
C ASP A 158 0.01 -0.94 -16.07
N LEU A 159 0.54 -0.46 -14.94
CA LEU A 159 1.98 -0.39 -14.68
C LEU A 159 2.65 -1.79 -14.73
N PHE A 160 1.97 -2.80 -14.20
CA PHE A 160 2.44 -4.17 -14.22
C PHE A 160 2.43 -4.73 -15.65
N ALA A 161 1.35 -4.50 -16.39
CA ALA A 161 1.14 -4.96 -17.76
C ALA A 161 2.11 -4.34 -18.79
N GLU A 162 2.60 -3.12 -18.53
CA GLU A 162 3.64 -2.51 -19.38
C GLU A 162 4.96 -3.30 -19.39
N SER A 163 5.22 -4.08 -18.35
CA SER A 163 6.50 -4.77 -18.14
C SER A 163 6.41 -6.30 -18.25
N LEU A 164 5.23 -6.87 -18.05
CA LEU A 164 4.99 -8.30 -17.94
C LEU A 164 3.79 -8.69 -18.81
N ASP A 165 3.84 -9.90 -19.36
CA ASP A 165 2.71 -10.48 -20.07
C ASP A 165 1.66 -10.93 -19.05
N ILE A 166 0.43 -10.45 -19.17
CA ILE A 166 -0.64 -10.73 -18.22
C ILE A 166 -1.84 -11.42 -18.88
N ASP A 167 -2.50 -12.26 -18.12
CA ASP A 167 -3.80 -12.85 -18.43
C ASP A 167 -4.88 -12.09 -17.65
N GLU A 168 -5.73 -11.34 -18.36
CA GLU A 168 -6.81 -10.56 -17.75
C GLU A 168 -7.76 -11.43 -16.92
N THR A 169 -7.90 -12.72 -17.23
CA THR A 169 -8.77 -13.65 -16.49
C THR A 169 -8.23 -14.00 -15.11
N LYS A 170 -6.92 -13.81 -14.87
CA LYS A 170 -6.23 -14.02 -13.59
C LYS A 170 -5.92 -12.71 -12.85
N THR A 171 -6.34 -11.58 -13.38
CA THR A 171 -5.95 -10.25 -12.87
C THR A 171 -7.17 -9.51 -12.32
N HIS A 172 -7.13 -9.17 -11.04
CA HIS A 172 -8.28 -8.61 -10.33
C HIS A 172 -7.91 -7.31 -9.59
N ARG A 173 -8.65 -6.24 -9.84
CA ARG A 173 -8.60 -5.05 -9.01
C ARG A 173 -9.50 -5.26 -7.80
N VAL A 174 -8.93 -5.32 -6.62
CA VAL A 174 -9.66 -5.61 -5.38
C VAL A 174 -9.54 -4.52 -4.31
N GLY A 175 -8.71 -3.52 -4.53
CA GLY A 175 -8.32 -2.63 -3.43
C GLY A 175 -7.51 -3.39 -2.37
N TRP A 176 -7.37 -2.79 -1.17
CA TRP A 176 -6.69 -3.44 -0.05
C TRP A 176 -7.60 -3.58 1.18
N PRO A 177 -7.57 -4.73 1.86
CA PRO A 177 -8.41 -5.02 3.03
C PRO A 177 -7.91 -4.25 4.28
N MET A 178 -8.19 -2.95 4.33
CA MET A 178 -7.76 -2.02 5.38
C MET A 178 -8.92 -1.35 6.11
N GLU A 179 -10.08 -2.02 6.20
CA GLU A 179 -11.28 -1.51 6.87
C GLU A 179 -11.04 -1.13 8.33
N TYR A 180 -10.04 -1.75 8.96
CA TYR A 180 -9.64 -1.45 10.34
C TYR A 180 -9.14 -0.01 10.53
N LEU A 181 -8.63 0.64 9.48
CA LEU A 181 -8.11 2.01 9.56
C LEU A 181 -9.19 3.00 9.98
N LYS A 182 -10.41 2.86 9.42
CA LYS A 182 -11.54 3.71 9.78
C LYS A 182 -11.80 3.68 11.29
N ASN A 183 -11.90 2.48 11.88
CA ASN A 183 -12.15 2.30 13.30
C ASN A 183 -10.98 2.79 14.16
N SER A 184 -9.75 2.54 13.71
CA SER A 184 -8.53 2.94 14.42
C SER A 184 -8.35 4.45 14.49
N LEU A 185 -8.86 5.18 13.49
CA LEU A 185 -8.71 6.63 13.35
C LEU A 185 -9.92 7.42 13.82
N ASP A 186 -11.05 6.77 14.09
CA ASP A 186 -12.31 7.43 14.46
C ASP A 186 -12.16 8.38 15.68
N GLN A 187 -11.35 8.01 16.66
CA GLN A 187 -11.09 8.83 17.85
C GLN A 187 -10.34 10.14 17.57
N TYR A 188 -9.70 10.26 16.42
CA TYR A 188 -8.95 11.45 15.99
C TYR A 188 -9.76 12.33 15.02
N LYS A 189 -10.93 11.86 14.58
CA LYS A 189 -11.85 12.61 13.75
C LYS A 189 -12.51 13.73 14.56
N GLY A 190 -12.73 14.88 13.91
CA GLY A 190 -13.36 16.04 14.57
C GLY A 190 -12.48 16.75 15.61
N MET A 191 -11.19 16.47 15.66
CA MET A 191 -10.25 17.23 16.48
C MET A 191 -10.15 18.69 16.01
N ASN A 192 -9.78 19.59 16.92
CA ASN A 192 -9.54 20.99 16.56
C ASN A 192 -8.40 21.12 15.56
N LYS A 193 -8.72 21.63 14.38
CA LYS A 193 -7.74 21.83 13.31
C LYS A 193 -6.85 23.01 13.57
N ARG A 194 -5.55 22.82 13.36
CA ARG A 194 -4.52 23.86 13.35
C ARG A 194 -4.17 24.23 11.91
N ASN A 195 -3.55 25.36 11.72
CA ASN A 195 -2.98 25.73 10.41
C ASN A 195 -1.71 24.91 10.13
N LEU A 196 -1.86 23.59 10.10
CA LEU A 196 -0.82 22.58 9.98
C LEU A 196 -0.94 21.82 8.66
N ILE A 197 0.18 21.71 7.98
CA ILE A 197 0.37 20.95 6.74
C ILE A 197 1.34 19.81 7.02
N LEU A 198 0.97 18.57 6.69
CA LEU A 198 1.79 17.39 6.95
C LEU A 198 2.40 16.81 5.68
N PHE A 199 3.63 16.34 5.82
CA PHE A 199 4.29 15.42 4.91
C PHE A 199 4.42 14.07 5.62
N PRO A 200 3.45 13.14 5.39
CA PRO A 200 3.41 11.87 6.11
C PRO A 200 4.26 10.77 5.48
N HIS A 201 4.93 11.09 4.36
CA HIS A 201 5.70 10.12 3.60
C HIS A 201 7.09 9.86 4.22
N ARG A 202 7.68 8.70 3.87
CA ARG A 202 9.09 8.46 4.14
C ARG A 202 9.96 9.48 3.37
N ILE A 203 11.14 9.77 3.90
CA ILE A 203 12.13 10.60 3.22
C ILE A 203 12.82 9.73 2.17
N ALA A 204 12.42 9.88 0.92
CA ALA A 204 12.96 9.15 -0.22
C ALA A 204 12.87 10.02 -1.49
N PRO A 205 13.75 9.82 -2.48
CA PRO A 205 13.80 10.67 -3.68
C PRO A 205 12.45 10.78 -4.40
N GLU A 206 11.74 9.69 -4.54
CA GLU A 206 10.43 9.62 -5.20
C GLU A 206 9.30 10.33 -4.43
N LYS A 207 9.53 10.75 -3.19
CA LYS A 207 8.55 11.52 -2.40
C LYS A 207 8.79 13.03 -2.44
N GLN A 208 9.86 13.48 -3.07
CA GLN A 208 10.17 14.89 -3.38
C GLN A 208 10.08 15.84 -2.17
N ILE A 209 10.69 15.46 -1.05
CA ILE A 209 10.64 16.25 0.20
C ILE A 209 11.13 17.69 0.03
N ASP A 210 12.03 17.96 -0.91
CA ASP A 210 12.60 19.30 -1.12
C ASP A 210 11.54 20.31 -1.59
N ILE A 211 10.50 19.87 -2.31
CA ILE A 211 9.32 20.66 -2.65
C ILE A 211 8.61 21.11 -1.35
N PHE A 212 8.37 20.18 -0.44
CA PHE A 212 7.69 20.46 0.82
C PHE A 212 8.50 21.45 1.70
N ARG A 213 9.82 21.29 1.74
CA ARG A 213 10.72 22.17 2.47
C ARG A 213 10.77 23.58 1.87
N ASP A 214 10.72 23.71 0.56
CA ASP A 214 10.63 25.00 -0.13
C ASP A 214 9.28 25.70 0.14
N LEU A 215 8.17 24.96 0.09
CA LEU A 215 6.84 25.48 0.43
C LEU A 215 6.78 26.07 1.84
N LYS A 216 7.42 25.42 2.82
CA LYS A 216 7.56 25.95 4.19
C LYS A 216 8.18 27.34 4.23
N GLN A 217 9.16 27.62 3.36
CA GLN A 217 9.83 28.93 3.32
C GLN A 217 8.94 30.01 2.70
N HIS A 218 8.04 29.61 1.78
CA HIS A 218 7.17 30.53 1.04
C HIS A 218 5.81 30.76 1.72
N LEU A 219 5.44 29.93 2.68
CA LEU A 219 4.19 30.02 3.43
C LEU A 219 4.45 30.03 4.96
N PRO A 220 5.20 31.02 5.48
CA PRO A 220 5.63 31.05 6.88
C PRO A 220 4.48 31.24 7.89
N GLN A 221 3.29 31.58 7.43
CA GLN A 221 2.07 31.70 8.25
C GLN A 221 1.47 30.34 8.64
N TYR A 222 1.90 29.25 8.00
CA TYR A 222 1.45 27.89 8.29
C TYR A 222 2.55 27.06 8.91
N GLU A 223 2.16 26.08 9.72
CA GLU A 223 3.10 25.10 10.27
C GLU A 223 3.29 23.94 9.27
N PHE A 224 4.55 23.56 9.04
CA PHE A 224 4.91 22.43 8.16
C PHE A 224 5.70 21.41 8.94
N ILE A 225 5.21 20.16 8.96
CA ILE A 225 5.85 19.05 9.67
C ILE A 225 6.11 17.88 8.72
N VAL A 226 7.36 17.43 8.69
CA VAL A 226 7.76 16.15 8.09
C VAL A 226 7.68 15.09 9.18
N CYS A 227 6.71 14.18 9.08
CA CYS A 227 6.41 13.22 10.15
C CYS A 227 7.61 12.34 10.50
N GLN A 228 8.37 11.87 9.51
CA GLN A 228 9.53 10.99 9.74
C GLN A 228 10.66 11.69 10.53
N GLU A 229 10.79 13.01 10.45
CA GLU A 229 11.81 13.76 11.21
C GLU A 229 11.49 13.88 12.71
N GLN A 230 10.24 13.61 13.10
CA GLN A 230 9.75 13.79 14.47
C GLN A 230 9.88 12.54 15.37
N GLN A 231 10.29 11.39 14.82
CA GLN A 231 10.39 10.11 15.54
C GLN A 231 9.10 9.74 16.31
N LEU A 232 7.93 9.97 15.69
CA LEU A 232 6.63 9.82 16.30
C LEU A 232 6.28 8.36 16.59
N SER A 233 5.67 8.11 17.74
CA SER A 233 4.86 6.90 17.93
C SER A 233 3.63 6.92 17.01
N LYS A 234 2.99 5.78 16.81
CA LYS A 234 1.77 5.68 15.99
C LYS A 234 0.65 6.59 16.52
N HIS A 235 0.52 6.70 17.84
CA HIS A 235 -0.47 7.56 18.48
C HIS A 235 -0.18 9.06 18.22
N GLU A 236 1.07 9.50 18.36
CA GLU A 236 1.47 10.89 18.08
C GLU A 236 1.29 11.23 16.61
N TYR A 237 1.62 10.31 15.70
CA TYR A 237 1.35 10.46 14.26
C TYR A 237 -0.13 10.67 13.97
N HIS A 238 -1.01 9.84 14.56
CA HIS A 238 -2.45 9.97 14.36
C HIS A 238 -3.00 11.26 14.99
N ASN A 239 -2.47 11.72 16.13
CA ASN A 239 -2.81 13.02 16.72
C ASN A 239 -2.48 14.15 15.75
N LEU A 240 -1.27 14.16 15.18
CA LEU A 240 -0.88 15.17 14.20
C LEU A 240 -1.79 15.16 12.96
N LEU A 241 -2.15 13.98 12.44
CA LEU A 241 -3.11 13.87 11.36
C LEU A 241 -4.47 14.48 11.74
N GLY A 242 -4.97 14.19 12.95
CA GLY A 242 -6.23 14.75 13.46
C GLY A 242 -6.20 16.28 13.61
N GLU A 243 -5.05 16.86 13.94
CA GLU A 243 -4.87 18.31 14.07
C GLU A 243 -4.59 19.03 12.73
N ALA A 244 -4.12 18.30 11.71
CA ALA A 244 -3.73 18.91 10.44
C ALA A 244 -4.94 19.28 9.57
N LYS A 245 -4.90 20.43 8.91
CA LYS A 245 -5.86 20.80 7.86
C LYS A 245 -5.53 20.14 6.53
N LEU A 246 -4.24 19.88 6.24
CA LEU A 246 -3.81 19.43 4.91
C LEU A 246 -2.72 18.37 5.01
N VAL A 247 -2.86 17.33 4.18
CA VAL A 247 -1.82 16.33 3.89
C VAL A 247 -1.34 16.55 2.46
N PHE A 248 -0.05 16.84 2.29
CA PHE A 248 0.55 17.15 1.01
C PHE A 248 1.30 15.95 0.42
N SER A 249 1.10 15.71 -0.88
CA SER A 249 1.87 14.74 -1.65
C SER A 249 2.38 15.36 -2.96
N ALA A 250 3.64 15.08 -3.29
CA ALA A 250 4.25 15.31 -4.61
C ALA A 250 4.88 14.01 -5.14
N ASN A 251 4.32 12.85 -4.77
CA ASN A 251 4.90 11.53 -5.05
C ASN A 251 5.07 11.26 -6.55
N LEU A 252 6.21 10.62 -6.89
CA LEU A 252 6.50 10.05 -8.21
C LEU A 252 6.31 8.52 -8.23
N GLN A 253 6.03 7.92 -7.07
CA GLN A 253 5.74 6.50 -6.91
C GLN A 253 4.66 6.32 -5.85
N GLU A 254 3.57 5.67 -6.23
CA GLU A 254 2.48 5.29 -5.34
C GLU A 254 1.52 4.35 -6.06
N THR A 255 1.17 3.24 -5.44
CA THR A 255 0.19 2.28 -5.99
C THR A 255 -1.19 2.40 -5.35
N LEU A 256 -1.27 2.91 -4.13
CA LEU A 256 -2.53 3.13 -3.41
C LEU A 256 -2.51 4.40 -2.56
N GLY A 257 -1.48 4.59 -1.71
CA GLY A 257 -1.35 5.78 -0.88
C GLY A 257 -2.12 5.74 0.44
N ILE A 258 -1.64 4.97 1.40
CA ILE A 258 -2.31 4.83 2.70
C ILE A 258 -2.33 6.14 3.48
N SER A 259 -1.24 6.90 3.47
CA SER A 259 -1.08 8.09 4.32
C SER A 259 -2.03 9.25 3.98
N TRP A 260 -2.36 9.46 2.71
CA TRP A 260 -3.34 10.48 2.35
C TRP A 260 -4.78 10.06 2.69
N TYR A 261 -5.06 8.75 2.62
CA TYR A 261 -6.31 8.19 3.08
C TYR A 261 -6.45 8.30 4.61
N GLU A 262 -5.39 7.98 5.38
CA GLU A 262 -5.37 8.19 6.84
C GLU A 262 -5.68 9.66 7.18
N GLY A 263 -5.09 10.61 6.44
CA GLY A 263 -5.39 12.04 6.58
C GLY A 263 -6.85 12.38 6.30
N ALA A 264 -7.39 11.88 5.19
CA ALA A 264 -8.81 12.12 4.83
C ALA A 264 -9.78 11.52 5.86
N LEU A 265 -9.48 10.35 6.44
CA LEU A 265 -10.28 9.73 7.49
C LEU A 265 -10.48 10.62 8.73
N VAL A 266 -9.52 11.48 9.02
CA VAL A 266 -9.53 12.42 10.15
C VAL A 266 -9.77 13.87 9.71
N ASP A 267 -10.45 14.06 8.58
CA ASP A 267 -10.87 15.34 8.03
C ASP A 267 -9.71 16.27 7.57
N ALA A 268 -8.52 15.74 7.25
CA ALA A 268 -7.50 16.54 6.58
C ALA A 268 -7.72 16.55 5.06
N ILE A 269 -7.52 17.70 4.42
CA ILE A 269 -7.62 17.84 2.96
C ILE A 269 -6.46 17.06 2.31
N PRO A 270 -6.72 16.11 1.41
CA PRO A 270 -5.67 15.39 0.70
C PRO A 270 -5.27 16.14 -0.57
N MET A 271 -4.14 16.83 -0.57
CA MET A 271 -3.62 17.51 -1.77
C MET A 271 -2.64 16.59 -2.49
N VAL A 272 -3.03 16.07 -3.66
CA VAL A 272 -2.27 15.08 -4.42
C VAL A 272 -2.10 15.49 -5.89
N PRO A 273 -1.03 15.05 -6.57
CA PRO A 273 -0.86 15.31 -8.00
C PRO A 273 -1.80 14.43 -8.83
N ASP A 274 -2.26 14.94 -9.99
CA ASP A 274 -3.06 14.17 -10.94
C ASP A 274 -2.16 13.22 -11.75
N ARG A 275 -1.65 12.21 -11.08
CA ARG A 275 -0.83 11.11 -11.62
C ARG A 275 -0.91 9.89 -10.71
N LEU A 276 -0.34 8.76 -11.13
CA LEU A 276 -0.32 7.50 -10.40
C LEU A 276 -1.74 7.03 -10.06
N SER A 277 -1.91 6.25 -9.01
CA SER A 277 -3.23 5.84 -8.51
C SER A 277 -4.14 7.00 -8.11
N TYR A 278 -3.59 8.18 -7.81
CA TYR A 278 -4.40 9.35 -7.47
C TYR A 278 -5.33 9.79 -8.62
N THR A 279 -4.97 9.52 -9.88
CA THR A 279 -5.78 9.88 -11.05
C THR A 279 -7.18 9.26 -10.96
N GLU A 280 -7.28 8.00 -10.57
CA GLU A 280 -8.55 7.27 -10.43
C GLU A 280 -9.17 7.40 -9.04
N MET A 281 -8.36 7.59 -8.00
CA MET A 281 -8.80 7.52 -6.60
C MET A 281 -9.25 8.87 -6.04
N ALA A 282 -8.59 9.98 -6.41
CA ALA A 282 -8.84 11.28 -5.83
C ALA A 282 -9.91 12.07 -6.59
N LEU A 283 -10.78 12.76 -5.86
CA LEU A 283 -11.70 13.72 -6.44
C LEU A 283 -10.92 14.87 -7.11
N SER A 284 -11.46 15.39 -8.20
CA SER A 284 -10.80 16.43 -9.02
C SER A 284 -10.41 17.67 -8.21
N GLU A 285 -11.21 18.05 -7.23
CA GLU A 285 -10.96 19.20 -6.34
C GLU A 285 -9.71 19.05 -5.48
N PHE A 286 -9.31 17.81 -5.13
CA PHE A 286 -8.11 17.52 -4.35
C PHE A 286 -6.87 17.27 -5.18
N LYS A 287 -7.02 17.18 -6.50
CA LYS A 287 -5.90 17.00 -7.43
C LYS A 287 -5.34 18.34 -7.90
N TYR A 288 -4.06 18.34 -8.19
CA TYR A 288 -3.40 19.42 -8.92
C TYR A 288 -2.66 18.84 -10.13
N PRO A 289 -2.44 19.66 -11.21
CA PRO A 289 -1.81 19.17 -12.43
C PRO A 289 -0.45 18.52 -12.17
N SER A 290 -0.23 17.32 -12.72
CA SER A 290 0.99 16.54 -12.53
C SER A 290 2.25 17.34 -12.82
N ILE A 291 2.24 18.17 -13.89
CA ILE A 291 3.37 18.98 -14.31
C ILE A 291 3.87 19.96 -13.23
N TRP A 292 3.02 20.38 -12.28
CA TRP A 292 3.44 21.32 -11.24
C TRP A 292 4.51 20.78 -10.32
N THR A 293 4.60 19.46 -10.16
CA THR A 293 5.56 18.79 -9.28
C THR A 293 6.17 17.54 -9.92
N GLU A 294 6.26 17.50 -11.25
CA GLU A 294 6.90 16.40 -11.96
C GLU A 294 8.39 16.26 -11.60
N ASP A 295 9.03 17.39 -11.39
CA ASP A 295 10.36 17.54 -10.81
C ASP A 295 10.48 18.88 -10.08
N TYR A 296 11.62 19.11 -9.43
CA TYR A 296 11.87 20.35 -8.71
C TYR A 296 11.94 21.58 -9.63
N THR A 297 12.40 21.44 -10.88
CA THR A 297 12.48 22.53 -11.85
C THR A 297 11.09 22.98 -12.28
N ASN A 298 10.19 22.05 -12.56
CA ASN A 298 8.81 22.33 -12.87
C ASN A 298 8.07 22.93 -11.65
N TYR A 299 8.34 22.40 -10.46
CA TYR A 299 7.79 22.99 -9.23
C TYR A 299 8.17 24.47 -9.08
N VAL A 300 9.45 24.84 -9.28
CA VAL A 300 9.87 26.25 -9.20
C VAL A 300 9.11 27.15 -10.17
N LYS A 301 8.79 26.67 -11.39
CA LYS A 301 7.98 27.41 -12.35
C LYS A 301 6.52 27.58 -11.90
N HIS A 302 5.97 26.56 -11.23
CA HIS A 302 4.57 26.49 -10.81
C HIS A 302 4.36 26.71 -9.31
N ARG A 303 5.39 27.22 -8.61
CA ARG A 303 5.32 27.46 -7.16
C ARG A 303 4.15 28.38 -6.79
N GLY A 304 3.88 29.39 -7.61
CA GLY A 304 2.79 30.32 -7.40
C GLY A 304 1.42 29.63 -7.39
N GLU A 305 1.18 28.74 -8.32
CA GLU A 305 -0.05 27.95 -8.42
C GLU A 305 -0.19 26.98 -7.24
N VAL A 306 0.90 26.26 -6.89
CA VAL A 306 0.92 25.35 -5.74
C VAL A 306 0.62 26.08 -4.44
N THR A 307 1.30 27.22 -4.19
CA THR A 307 1.08 28.03 -2.99
C THR A 307 -0.34 28.61 -2.94
N THR A 308 -0.87 29.10 -4.07
CA THR A 308 -2.24 29.62 -4.16
C THR A 308 -3.25 28.52 -3.78
N LYS A 309 -3.08 27.31 -4.30
CA LYS A 309 -3.97 26.18 -3.97
C LYS A 309 -3.88 25.79 -2.50
N ILE A 310 -2.68 25.77 -1.92
CA ILE A 310 -2.51 25.52 -0.48
C ILE A 310 -3.21 26.61 0.35
N VAL A 311 -3.03 27.89 0.02
CA VAL A 311 -3.69 29.00 0.74
C VAL A 311 -5.21 28.86 0.66
N ASP A 312 -5.77 28.54 -0.50
CA ASP A 312 -7.20 28.31 -0.65
C ASP A 312 -7.69 27.19 0.28
N TYR A 313 -7.03 26.05 0.30
CA TYR A 313 -7.38 24.96 1.21
C TYR A 313 -7.28 25.32 2.69
N MET A 314 -6.27 26.09 3.08
CA MET A 314 -6.03 26.47 4.48
C MET A 314 -7.03 27.50 4.99
N GLU A 315 -7.36 28.50 4.16
CA GLU A 315 -8.26 29.61 4.54
C GLU A 315 -9.72 29.21 4.43
N ASN A 316 -10.08 28.39 3.43
CA ASN A 316 -11.45 27.96 3.14
C ASN A 316 -11.71 26.50 3.59
N TYR A 317 -10.95 26.02 4.57
CA TYR A 317 -10.96 24.61 5.04
C TYR A 317 -12.38 24.04 5.26
N GLU A 318 -13.26 24.81 5.90
CA GLU A 318 -14.62 24.36 6.24
C GLU A 318 -15.46 24.04 4.98
N ASP A 319 -15.21 24.71 3.87
CA ASP A 319 -15.93 24.52 2.61
C ASP A 319 -15.61 23.14 1.98
N TYR A 320 -14.47 22.55 2.34
CA TYR A 320 -14.02 21.25 1.84
C TYR A 320 -14.51 20.05 2.65
N LEU A 321 -15.09 20.23 3.83
CA LEU A 321 -15.48 19.11 4.72
C LEU A 321 -16.48 18.14 4.04
N THR A 322 -17.43 18.65 3.28
CA THR A 322 -18.37 17.80 2.53
C THR A 322 -17.66 16.96 1.49
N SER A 323 -16.72 17.53 0.79
CA SER A 323 -15.93 16.87 -0.24
C SER A 323 -14.96 15.84 0.36
N ILE A 324 -14.35 16.15 1.51
CA ILE A 324 -13.52 15.19 2.25
C ILE A 324 -14.35 13.95 2.62
N ASN A 325 -15.56 14.14 3.16
CA ASN A 325 -16.45 13.01 3.49
C ASN A 325 -16.84 12.18 2.26
N LYS A 326 -17.08 12.83 1.11
CA LYS A 326 -17.34 12.13 -0.16
C LYS A 326 -16.11 11.34 -0.61
N GLN A 327 -14.92 11.93 -0.52
CA GLN A 327 -13.64 11.27 -0.82
C GLN A 327 -13.44 10.03 0.05
N VAL A 328 -13.62 10.16 1.35
CA VAL A 328 -13.51 9.06 2.33
C VAL A 328 -14.46 7.91 1.98
N ASN A 329 -15.72 8.23 1.66
CA ASN A 329 -16.70 7.19 1.33
C ASN A 329 -16.30 6.44 0.04
N SER A 330 -15.84 7.16 -0.98
CA SER A 330 -15.36 6.55 -2.22
C SER A 330 -14.15 5.64 -1.98
N LEU A 331 -13.19 6.10 -1.18
CA LEU A 331 -11.99 5.32 -0.86
C LEU A 331 -12.32 4.08 -0.02
N ASN A 332 -13.20 4.22 0.97
CA ASN A 332 -13.64 3.10 1.80
C ASN A 332 -14.33 1.99 1.00
N GLN A 333 -15.12 2.37 0.00
CA GLN A 333 -15.89 1.41 -0.78
C GLN A 333 -15.06 0.71 -1.85
N ASN A 334 -14.18 1.46 -2.53
CA ASN A 334 -13.57 1.00 -3.76
C ASN A 334 -12.09 0.59 -3.61
N TYR A 335 -11.37 1.09 -2.59
CA TYR A 335 -9.91 0.93 -2.53
C TYR A 335 -9.38 0.42 -1.19
N PHE A 336 -10.09 0.67 -0.07
CA PHE A 336 -9.67 0.26 1.26
C PHE A 336 -10.68 -0.68 1.93
N SER A 337 -11.39 -1.46 1.12
CA SER A 337 -12.30 -2.52 1.52
C SER A 337 -11.78 -3.87 1.03
N GLY A 338 -11.93 -4.89 1.85
CA GLY A 338 -11.59 -6.26 1.47
C GLY A 338 -12.73 -7.00 0.76
N GLN A 339 -13.88 -6.38 0.50
CA GLN A 339 -15.06 -7.08 -0.01
C GLN A 339 -14.82 -7.80 -1.33
N GLU A 340 -14.15 -7.13 -2.28
CA GLU A 340 -13.83 -7.74 -3.58
C GLU A 340 -12.83 -8.91 -3.41
N LEU A 341 -11.80 -8.74 -2.58
CA LEU A 341 -10.85 -9.80 -2.26
C LEU A 341 -11.54 -10.99 -1.60
N TYR A 342 -12.39 -10.73 -0.59
CA TYR A 342 -13.07 -11.81 0.12
C TYR A 342 -14.09 -12.51 -0.79
N GLY A 343 -14.74 -11.78 -1.70
CA GLY A 343 -15.60 -12.34 -2.73
C GLY A 343 -14.85 -13.27 -3.68
N ALA A 344 -13.70 -12.83 -4.18
CA ALA A 344 -12.87 -13.62 -5.09
C ALA A 344 -12.36 -14.94 -4.45
N ILE A 345 -11.98 -14.90 -3.15
CA ILE A 345 -11.50 -16.08 -2.42
C ILE A 345 -12.65 -17.08 -2.14
N ASN A 346 -13.87 -16.61 -1.96
CA ASN A 346 -15.01 -17.49 -1.63
C ASN A 346 -15.74 -18.07 -2.87
N GLY A 347 -15.37 -17.68 -4.08
CA GLY A 347 -15.89 -18.19 -5.36
C GLY A 347 -17.19 -17.56 -5.74
#